data_83ab1002c077e0e74e07b01144cbb9ac
#
_entry.id   83ab1002c077e0e74e07b01144cbb9ac
#
_cell.length_a   1.000
_cell.length_b   1.000
_cell.length_c   1.000
_cell.angle_alpha   90.00
_cell.angle_beta   90.00
_cell.angle_gamma   90.00
#
_symmetry.space_group_name_H-M   'P 1'
#
loop_
_entity.id
_entity.type
_entity.pdbx_description
1 polymer ?
#
loop_
_entity_poly.entity_id
_entity_poly.type
_entity_poly.pdbx_seq_one_letter_code
_entity_poly.pdbx_strand_id
1 'polypeptide(L)'
;MRIKMSTLDPDISDRIQSEINSQDVVLFMKGTPVMPQCGFSAAVVGVLSHIGVQFRGINVLEDEQIREGIKVFSDWPTIPQLYVKGEFMGGCDIVREMYETG
;
A
#
# COMPACT_ATOMS: atom_id res chain seq x y z
N MET A 1 18.57 24.48 -0.28
CA MET A 1 17.49 24.30 0.09
C MET A 1 17.28 23.09 0.65
N ARG A 2 16.71 22.71 1.18
CA ARG A 2 16.56 21.65 1.56
C ARG A 2 15.32 21.13 1.37
N ILE A 3 15.24 20.04 0.97
CA ILE A 3 14.01 19.43 0.75
C ILE A 3 13.43 19.01 2.05
N LYS A 4 12.20 19.37 2.29
CA LYS A 4 11.58 18.88 3.40
C LYS A 4 11.25 17.48 3.19
N MET A 5 11.53 16.65 4.14
CA MET A 5 11.28 15.22 4.01
C MET A 5 9.82 14.91 3.85
N SER A 6 8.96 15.78 4.37
CA SER A 6 7.53 15.56 4.26
C SER A 6 6.92 16.12 3.00
N THR A 7 7.76 16.73 2.13
CA THR A 7 7.26 17.30 0.89
C THR A 7 7.24 16.24 -0.20
N LEU A 8 6.07 16.06 -0.80
CA LEU A 8 5.89 15.10 -1.88
C LEU A 8 5.72 15.82 -3.19
N ASP A 9 6.43 15.36 -4.23
CA ASP A 9 6.30 15.89 -5.57
C ASP A 9 4.84 15.79 -6.02
N PRO A 10 4.23 16.87 -6.52
CA PRO A 10 2.83 16.82 -6.94
C PRO A 10 2.52 15.76 -7.98
N ASP A 11 3.44 15.49 -8.91
CA ASP A 11 3.22 14.45 -9.91
C ASP A 11 3.16 13.08 -9.26
N ILE A 12 4.02 12.82 -8.30
CA ILE A 12 4.03 11.55 -7.59
C ILE A 12 2.77 11.42 -6.74
N SER A 13 2.40 12.50 -6.07
CA SER A 13 1.17 12.52 -5.26
C SER A 13 -0.06 12.21 -6.12
N ASP A 14 -0.14 12.81 -7.31
CA ASP A 14 -1.25 12.58 -8.22
C ASP A 14 -1.29 11.13 -8.69
N ARG A 15 -0.12 10.55 -8.99
CA ARG A 15 -0.05 9.15 -9.41
C ARG A 15 -0.52 8.23 -8.30
N ILE A 16 -0.08 8.49 -7.08
CA ILE A 16 -0.51 7.68 -5.93
C ILE A 16 -2.01 7.79 -5.72
N GLN A 17 -2.54 8.99 -5.78
CA GLN A 17 -3.97 9.21 -5.60
C GLN A 17 -4.76 8.51 -6.70
N SER A 18 -4.26 8.54 -7.92
CA SER A 18 -4.91 7.85 -9.03
C SER A 18 -4.95 6.35 -8.81
N GLU A 19 -3.84 5.78 -8.32
CA GLU A 19 -3.81 4.36 -8.01
C GLU A 19 -4.78 4.00 -6.88
N ILE A 20 -4.81 4.82 -5.84
CA ILE A 20 -5.72 4.59 -4.72
C ILE A 20 -7.17 4.62 -5.18
N ASN A 21 -7.48 5.48 -6.14
CA ASN A 21 -8.85 5.62 -6.63
C ASN A 21 -9.20 4.58 -7.70
N SER A 22 -8.25 3.77 -8.14
CA SER A 22 -8.47 2.85 -9.25
C SER A 22 -9.40 1.70 -8.89
N GLN A 23 -9.46 1.32 -7.63
CA GLN A 23 -10.38 0.28 -7.14
C GLN A 23 -10.72 0.57 -5.70
N ASP A 24 -11.75 -0.11 -5.19
CA ASP A 24 -12.14 0.05 -3.79
C ASP A 24 -11.05 -0.38 -2.84
N VAL A 25 -10.34 -1.46 -3.17
CA VAL A 25 -9.27 -1.99 -2.31
C VAL A 25 -7.97 -1.97 -3.08
N VAL A 26 -6.98 -1.27 -2.57
CA VAL A 26 -5.67 -1.12 -3.21
C VAL A 26 -4.59 -1.40 -2.17
N LEU A 27 -3.65 -2.26 -2.54
CA LEU A 27 -2.55 -2.63 -1.66
C LEU A 27 -1.23 -2.26 -2.32
N PHE A 28 -0.48 -1.36 -1.68
CA PHE A 28 0.89 -1.07 -2.09
C PHE A 28 1.78 -2.11 -1.40
N MET A 29 2.47 -2.90 -2.20
CA MET A 29 3.17 -4.07 -1.68
C MET A 29 4.51 -4.26 -2.39
N LYS A 30 5.33 -5.12 -1.83
CA LYS A 30 6.60 -5.53 -2.46
C LYS A 30 6.35 -6.83 -3.19
N GLY A 31 6.47 -6.78 -4.52
CA GLY A 31 6.13 -7.89 -5.38
C GLY A 31 4.69 -7.78 -5.88
N THR A 32 4.17 -8.88 -6.37
CA THR A 32 2.81 -8.94 -6.90
C THR A 32 1.97 -9.85 -6.03
N PRO A 33 0.64 -9.78 -6.15
CA PRO A 33 -0.21 -10.69 -5.38
C PRO A 33 0.08 -12.16 -5.64
N VAL A 34 0.51 -12.49 -6.86
CA VAL A 34 0.87 -13.88 -7.19
C VAL A 34 2.24 -14.23 -6.65
N MET A 35 3.17 -13.27 -6.63
CA MET A 35 4.54 -13.50 -6.17
C MET A 35 4.99 -12.39 -5.25
N PRO A 36 4.50 -12.37 -4.00
CA PRO A 36 4.98 -11.37 -3.05
C PRO A 36 6.47 -11.56 -2.76
N GLN A 37 7.19 -10.44 -2.63
CA GLN A 37 8.62 -10.46 -2.39
C GLN A 37 8.98 -10.10 -0.96
N CYS A 38 8.01 -10.04 -0.07
CA CYS A 38 8.20 -9.66 1.31
C CYS A 38 7.20 -10.43 2.15
N GLY A 39 7.64 -10.97 3.28
CA GLY A 39 6.77 -11.75 4.15
C GLY A 39 5.58 -10.96 4.66
N PHE A 40 5.78 -9.67 4.93
CA PHE A 40 4.67 -8.82 5.39
C PHE A 40 3.66 -8.60 4.27
N SER A 41 4.13 -8.38 3.04
CA SER A 41 3.22 -8.26 1.89
C SER A 41 2.48 -9.55 1.65
N ALA A 42 3.16 -10.68 1.76
CA ALA A 42 2.53 -11.99 1.59
C ALA A 42 1.43 -12.20 2.62
N ALA A 43 1.66 -11.76 3.85
CA ALA A 43 0.67 -11.92 4.91
C ALA A 43 -0.62 -11.16 4.60
N VAL A 44 -0.47 -9.91 4.11
CA VAL A 44 -1.66 -9.11 3.77
C VAL A 44 -2.39 -9.72 2.58
N VAL A 45 -1.65 -10.15 1.55
CA VAL A 45 -2.27 -10.82 0.41
C VAL A 45 -3.02 -12.06 0.86
N GLY A 46 -2.42 -12.83 1.78
CA GLY A 46 -3.06 -14.02 2.31
C GLY A 46 -4.39 -13.71 2.99
N VAL A 47 -4.41 -12.67 3.81
CA VAL A 47 -5.64 -12.28 4.50
C VAL A 47 -6.72 -11.86 3.51
N LEU A 48 -6.37 -10.98 2.56
CA LEU A 48 -7.34 -10.49 1.59
C LEU A 48 -7.87 -11.62 0.71
N SER A 49 -7.00 -12.53 0.33
CA SER A 49 -7.41 -13.69 -0.49
C SER A 49 -8.31 -14.62 0.30
N HIS A 50 -7.99 -14.83 1.57
CA HIS A 50 -8.76 -15.73 2.42
C HIS A 50 -10.19 -15.24 2.60
N ILE A 51 -10.38 -13.94 2.79
CA ILE A 51 -11.71 -13.39 2.97
C ILE A 51 -12.41 -13.10 1.64
N GLY A 52 -11.75 -13.37 0.53
CA GLY A 52 -12.38 -13.25 -0.78
C GLY A 52 -12.53 -11.85 -1.31
N VAL A 53 -11.74 -10.90 -0.83
CA VAL A 53 -11.79 -9.52 -1.28
C VAL A 53 -10.98 -9.37 -2.57
N GLN A 54 -11.59 -8.75 -3.59
CA GLN A 54 -10.84 -8.38 -4.78
C GLN A 54 -10.09 -7.09 -4.51
N PHE A 55 -8.82 -7.05 -4.91
CA PHE A 55 -7.99 -5.89 -4.66
C PHE A 55 -6.96 -5.73 -5.77
N ARG A 56 -6.45 -4.52 -5.88
CA ARG A 56 -5.37 -4.23 -6.82
C ARG A 56 -4.06 -4.15 -6.06
N GLY A 57 -3.08 -4.97 -6.47
CA GLY A 57 -1.74 -4.94 -5.89
C GLY A 57 -0.84 -4.03 -6.72
N ILE A 58 -0.23 -3.05 -6.08
CA ILE A 58 0.72 -2.14 -6.72
C ILE A 58 2.11 -2.55 -6.26
N ASN A 59 2.92 -3.03 -7.20
CA ASN A 59 4.27 -3.49 -6.88
C ASN A 59 5.23 -2.30 -6.81
N VAL A 60 5.54 -1.86 -5.60
CA VAL A 60 6.40 -0.69 -5.42
C VAL A 60 7.85 -0.97 -5.78
N LEU A 61 8.22 -2.24 -5.95
CA LEU A 61 9.58 -2.57 -6.36
C LEU A 61 9.85 -2.20 -7.80
N GLU A 62 8.81 -2.00 -8.59
CA GLU A 62 8.94 -1.62 -9.99
C GLU A 62 9.02 -0.11 -10.19
N ASP A 63 8.76 0.67 -9.13
CA ASP A 63 8.75 2.11 -9.26
C ASP A 63 9.21 2.73 -7.94
N GLU A 64 10.47 3.13 -7.91
CA GLU A 64 11.06 3.67 -6.70
C GLU A 64 10.39 4.98 -6.26
N GLN A 65 9.91 5.78 -7.21
CA GLN A 65 9.22 7.01 -6.87
C GLN A 65 7.94 6.73 -6.10
N ILE A 66 7.20 5.72 -6.52
CA ILE A 66 6.00 5.30 -5.78
C ILE A 66 6.39 4.70 -4.44
N ARG A 67 7.45 3.90 -4.43
CA ARG A 67 7.90 3.24 -3.19
C ARG A 67 8.21 4.25 -2.11
N GLU A 68 8.99 5.28 -2.45
CA GLU A 68 9.34 6.31 -1.47
C GLU A 68 8.20 7.29 -1.26
N GLY A 69 7.48 7.60 -2.33
CA GLY A 69 6.40 8.56 -2.27
C GLY A 69 5.24 8.13 -1.42
N ILE A 70 4.90 6.83 -1.44
CA ILE A 70 3.75 6.37 -0.66
C ILE A 70 4.00 6.52 0.84
N LYS A 71 5.25 6.42 1.27
CA LYS A 71 5.58 6.61 2.68
C LYS A 71 5.34 8.05 3.11
N VAL A 72 5.70 9.00 2.25
CA VAL A 72 5.46 10.41 2.52
C VAL A 72 3.97 10.72 2.44
N PHE A 73 3.31 10.17 1.41
CA PHE A 73 1.89 10.40 1.17
C PHE A 73 1.04 9.98 2.38
N SER A 74 1.34 8.82 2.94
CA SER A 74 0.58 8.27 4.05
C SER A 74 1.12 8.67 5.41
N ASP A 75 2.32 9.25 5.46
CA ASP A 75 3.04 9.50 6.71
C ASP A 75 3.22 8.19 7.48
N TRP A 76 3.46 7.10 6.75
CA TRP A 76 3.65 5.77 7.33
C TRP A 76 4.92 5.17 6.73
N PRO A 77 5.86 4.72 7.55
CA PRO A 77 7.22 4.43 7.08
C PRO A 77 7.41 3.10 6.39
N THR A 78 6.44 2.20 6.43
CA THR A 78 6.66 0.84 5.95
C THR A 78 5.64 0.43 4.91
N ILE A 79 5.99 -0.59 4.16
CA ILE A 79 5.15 -1.25 3.16
C ILE A 79 5.03 -2.70 3.61
N PRO A 80 3.88 -3.34 3.53
CA PRO A 80 2.71 -2.98 2.73
C PRO A 80 1.80 -1.93 3.36
N GLN A 81 1.00 -1.27 2.50
CA GLN A 81 0.00 -0.30 2.93
C GLN A 81 -1.32 -0.58 2.22
N LEU A 82 -2.37 -0.71 3.00
CA LEU A 82 -3.70 -1.05 2.48
C LEU A 82 -4.59 0.18 2.49
N TYR A 83 -5.28 0.41 1.38
CA TYR A 83 -6.27 1.47 1.23
C TYR A 83 -7.61 0.86 0.87
N VAL A 84 -8.66 1.30 1.54
CA VAL A 84 -10.03 0.86 1.26
C VAL A 84 -10.87 2.09 0.99
N LYS A 85 -11.42 2.16 -0.22
CA LYS A 85 -12.24 3.29 -0.65
C LYS A 85 -11.53 4.62 -0.42
N GLY A 86 -10.24 4.64 -0.75
CA GLY A 86 -9.43 5.83 -0.64
C GLY A 86 -8.87 6.13 0.73
N GLU A 87 -9.19 5.31 1.72
CA GLU A 87 -8.80 5.57 3.11
C GLU A 87 -7.68 4.64 3.52
N PHE A 88 -6.64 5.21 4.14
CA PHE A 88 -5.51 4.42 4.60
C PHE A 88 -5.92 3.56 5.80
N MET A 89 -5.74 2.25 5.65
CA MET A 89 -6.13 1.31 6.70
C MET A 89 -4.96 0.81 7.52
N GLY A 90 -3.72 1.00 7.05
CA GLY A 90 -2.54 0.58 7.78
C GLY A 90 -1.75 -0.48 7.08
N GLY A 91 -0.82 -1.09 7.80
CA GLY A 91 0.07 -2.11 7.28
C GLY A 91 -0.31 -3.50 7.75
N CYS A 92 0.68 -4.39 7.70
CA CYS A 92 0.47 -5.80 7.99
C CYS A 92 -0.17 -6.07 9.35
N ASP A 93 0.38 -5.42 10.40
CA ASP A 93 -0.10 -5.68 11.75
C ASP A 93 -1.56 -5.27 11.92
N ILE A 94 -1.91 -4.12 11.35
CA ILE A 94 -3.28 -3.62 11.46
C ILE A 94 -4.24 -4.53 10.72
N VAL A 95 -3.86 -4.96 9.52
CA VAL A 95 -4.72 -5.83 8.71
C VAL A 95 -4.92 -7.17 9.40
N ARG A 96 -3.86 -7.74 9.96
CA ARG A 96 -3.98 -9.00 10.68
C ARG A 96 -4.87 -8.87 11.90
N GLU A 97 -4.73 -7.78 12.64
CA GLU A 97 -5.55 -7.55 13.81
C GLU A 97 -7.03 -7.46 13.42
N MET A 98 -7.34 -6.73 12.35
CA MET A 98 -8.72 -6.62 11.90
C MET A 98 -9.27 -7.98 11.48
N TYR A 99 -8.46 -8.81 10.84
CA TYR A 99 -8.89 -10.13 10.44
C TYR A 99 -9.18 -11.02 11.65
N GLU A 100 -8.31 -10.97 12.67
CA GLU A 100 -8.42 -11.82 13.83
C GLU A 100 -9.57 -11.42 14.75
N THR A 101 -9.91 -10.14 14.79
CA THR A 101 -10.97 -9.67 15.69
C THR A 101 -12.33 -9.61 15.03
N GLY A 102 -12.38 -9.81 13.76
CA GLY A 102 -13.65 -9.85 13.14
C GLY A 102 -13.92 -9.03 11.98
#